data_60a888f2f953d5e9886413f4a148f7b4
#
_entry.id   60a888f2f953d5e9886413f4a148f7b4
#
_cell.length_a   1.000
_cell.length_b   1.000
_cell.length_c   1.000
_cell.angle_alpha   90.00
_cell.angle_beta   90.00
_cell.angle_gamma   90.00
#
_symmetry.space_group_name_H-M   'P 1'
#
loop_
_entity.id
_entity.type
_entity.pdbx_description
1 polymer ?
#
loop_
_entity_poly.entity_id
_entity_poly.type
_entity_poly.pdbx_seq_one_letter_code
_entity_poly.pdbx_strand_id
1 'polypeptide(L)' 'MSKKYEIHLGRRIVSTQYSVSALQAVVDFVRSYGVKDDEIRRLGIDSVSWRGARFSAVLVPVEPQPAE' A
#
# COMPACT_ATOMS: atom_id res chain seq x y z
N MET A 1 1.18 15.37 -5.00
CA MET A 1 0.42 15.32 -3.75
C MET A 1 0.25 13.90 -3.28
N SER A 2 0.44 13.67 -2.00
CA SER A 2 0.25 12.34 -1.44
C SER A 2 -1.22 12.03 -1.21
N LYS A 3 -1.58 10.78 -1.44
CA LYS A 3 -2.92 10.26 -1.15
C LYS A 3 -2.80 9.22 -0.06
N LYS A 4 -3.89 8.96 0.62
CA LYS A 4 -3.95 7.97 1.68
C LYS A 4 -4.31 6.61 1.11
N TYR A 5 -3.50 5.60 1.46
CA TYR A 5 -3.74 4.23 1.02
C TYR A 5 -3.79 3.30 2.22
N GLU A 6 -4.72 2.34 2.18
CA GLU A 6 -4.74 1.23 3.13
C GLU A 6 -3.91 0.09 2.55
N ILE A 7 -3.04 -0.47 3.38
CA ILE A 7 -2.24 -1.63 2.99
C ILE A 7 -2.95 -2.87 3.47
N HIS A 8 -3.27 -3.75 2.54
CA HIS A 8 -3.98 -5.00 2.82
C HIS A 8 -3.03 -6.18 2.67
N LEU A 9 -3.07 -7.09 3.62
CA LEU A 9 -2.43 -8.40 3.54
C LEU A 9 -3.56 -9.42 3.40
N GLY A 10 -3.81 -9.86 2.17
CA GLY A 10 -4.99 -10.64 1.88
C GLY A 10 -6.24 -9.81 2.13
N ARG A 11 -7.03 -10.19 3.13
CA ARG A 11 -8.26 -9.48 3.50
C ARG A 11 -8.10 -8.59 4.73
N ARG A 12 -6.90 -8.58 5.31
CA ARG A 12 -6.64 -7.84 6.55
C ARG A 12 -5.98 -6.49 6.22
N ILE A 13 -6.46 -5.43 6.83
CA ILE A 13 -5.79 -4.13 6.75
C ILE A 13 -4.69 -4.13 7.80
N VAL A 14 -3.44 -3.95 7.36
CA VAL A 14 -2.28 -4.00 8.25
C VAL A 14 -1.65 -2.66 8.49
N SER A 15 -1.92 -1.66 7.65
CA SER A 15 -1.36 -0.33 7.82
C SER A 15 -2.07 0.68 6.95
N THR A 16 -1.73 1.94 7.15
CA THR A 16 -2.15 3.05 6.30
C THR A 16 -0.91 3.85 5.94
N GLN A 17 -0.77 4.21 4.66
CA GLN A 17 0.38 4.94 4.16
C GLN A 17 -0.08 6.13 3.33
N TYR A 18 0.67 7.22 3.41
CA TYR A 18 0.52 8.34 2.47
C TYR A 18 1.57 8.23 1.39
N SER A 19 1.17 8.27 0.15
CA SER A 19 2.10 8.10 -0.96
C SER A 19 1.55 8.75 -2.24
N VAL A 20 2.42 8.84 -3.25
CA VAL A 20 2.04 9.40 -4.56
C VAL A 20 1.33 8.37 -5.43
N SER A 21 1.47 7.08 -5.13
CA SER A 21 0.81 6.01 -5.89
C SER A 21 0.59 4.78 -5.00
N ALA A 22 -0.33 3.93 -5.43
CA ALA A 22 -0.64 2.70 -4.70
C ALA A 22 0.58 1.78 -4.64
N LEU A 23 1.30 1.61 -5.76
CA LEU A 23 2.49 0.76 -5.78
C LEU A 23 3.56 1.29 -4.83
N GLN A 24 3.79 2.60 -4.84
CA GLN A 24 4.79 3.20 -3.94
C GLN A 24 4.39 2.99 -2.48
N ALA A 25 3.11 3.13 -2.16
CA ALA A 25 2.62 2.92 -0.80
C ALA A 25 2.91 1.51 -0.29
N VAL A 26 2.58 0.49 -1.10
CA VAL A 26 2.77 -0.89 -0.68
C VAL A 26 4.24 -1.27 -0.64
N VAL A 27 5.05 -0.77 -1.58
CA VAL A 27 6.50 -1.02 -1.57
C VAL A 27 7.14 -0.40 -0.34
N ASP A 28 6.80 0.84 -0.02
CA ASP A 28 7.35 1.52 1.16
C ASP A 28 6.96 0.79 2.45
N PHE A 29 5.74 0.30 2.50
CA PHE A 29 5.30 -0.47 3.67
C PHE A 29 6.14 -1.74 3.84
N VAL A 30 6.32 -2.52 2.77
CA VAL A 30 7.11 -3.76 2.84
C VAL A 30 8.57 -3.46 3.16
N ARG A 31 9.12 -2.39 2.59
CA ARG A 31 10.49 -1.97 2.88
C ARG A 31 10.70 -1.59 4.34
N SER A 32 9.67 -1.14 5.02
CA SER A 32 9.76 -0.77 6.44
C SER A 32 10.14 -1.96 7.33
N TYR A 33 9.99 -3.17 6.84
CA TYR A 33 10.45 -4.38 7.53
C TYR A 33 11.90 -4.74 7.23
N GLY A 34 12.63 -3.90 6.50
CA GLY A 34 14.01 -4.18 6.12
C GLY A 34 14.15 -5.10 4.90
N VAL A 35 13.08 -5.26 4.14
CA VAL A 35 13.08 -6.11 2.93
C VAL A 35 13.78 -5.38 1.79
N LYS A 36 14.64 -6.09 1.07
CA LYS A 36 15.33 -5.55 -0.10
C LYS A 36 14.41 -5.56 -1.31
N ASP A 37 14.62 -4.61 -2.22
CA ASP A 37 13.80 -4.47 -3.42
C ASP A 37 13.78 -5.71 -4.28
N ASP A 38 14.90 -6.43 -4.37
CA ASP A 38 15.00 -7.64 -5.18
C ASP A 38 14.20 -8.81 -4.60
N GLU A 39 13.80 -8.74 -3.34
CA GLU A 39 12.94 -9.74 -2.71
C GLU A 39 11.46 -9.45 -2.91
N ILE A 40 11.11 -8.26 -3.37
CA ILE A 40 9.73 -7.83 -3.57
C ILE A 40 9.34 -8.10 -5.01
N ARG A 41 8.31 -8.91 -5.22
CA ARG A 41 7.79 -9.18 -6.55
C ARG A 41 6.56 -8.31 -6.81
N ARG A 42 6.63 -7.52 -7.86
CA ARG A 42 5.48 -6.69 -8.26
C ARG A 42 4.46 -7.55 -8.98
N LEU A 43 3.21 -7.51 -8.51
CA LEU A 43 2.11 -8.28 -9.08
C LEU A 43 1.21 -7.43 -9.98
N GLY A 44 1.25 -6.12 -9.83
CA GLY A 44 0.43 -5.20 -10.60
C GLY A 44 0.71 -3.77 -10.20
N ILE A 45 -0.21 -2.87 -10.53
CA ILE A 45 -0.02 -1.43 -10.26
C ILE A 45 -0.24 -1.08 -8.78
N ASP A 46 -0.79 -2.00 -8.01
CA ASP A 46 -1.17 -1.72 -6.62
C ASP A 46 -0.84 -2.88 -5.67
N SER A 47 -0.12 -3.89 -6.14
CA SER A 47 0.15 -5.05 -5.30
C SER A 47 1.54 -5.63 -5.55
N VAL A 48 2.07 -6.23 -4.49
CA VAL A 48 3.36 -6.92 -4.50
C VAL A 48 3.24 -8.20 -3.69
N SER A 49 4.18 -9.13 -3.93
CA SER A 49 4.30 -10.30 -3.06
C SER A 49 5.69 -10.34 -2.45
N TRP A 50 5.76 -10.84 -1.23
CA TRP A 50 6.99 -11.08 -0.51
C TRP A 50 6.82 -12.33 0.34
N ARG A 51 7.68 -13.31 0.11
CA ARG A 51 7.65 -14.60 0.81
C ARG A 51 6.28 -15.27 0.78
N GLY A 52 5.61 -15.21 -0.37
CA GLY A 52 4.29 -15.82 -0.54
C GLY A 52 3.13 -15.02 0.01
N ALA A 53 3.40 -13.91 0.70
CA ALA A 53 2.36 -13.02 1.18
C ALA A 53 2.06 -11.95 0.12
N ARG A 54 0.78 -11.70 -0.12
CA ARG A 54 0.34 -10.69 -1.08
C ARG A 54 -0.10 -9.43 -0.35
N PHE A 55 0.59 -8.34 -0.66
CA PHE A 55 0.25 -7.02 -0.12
C PHE A 55 -0.34 -6.16 -1.23
N SER A 56 -1.39 -5.43 -0.92
CA SER A 56 -2.00 -4.51 -1.87
C SER A 56 -2.32 -3.19 -1.20
N ALA A 57 -2.36 -2.13 -2.00
CA ALA A 57 -2.72 -0.80 -1.53
C ALA A 57 -4.05 -0.39 -2.14
N VAL A 58 -4.95 0.07 -1.30
CA VAL A 58 -6.28 0.52 -1.73
C VAL A 58 -6.41 2.00 -1.40
N LEU A 59 -6.76 2.80 -2.39
CA LEU A 59 -6.96 4.23 -2.21
C LEU A 59 -8.13 4.48 -1.26
N VAL A 60 -7.86 5.25 -0.22
CA VAL A 60 -8.91 5.69 0.68
C VAL A 60 -9.47 6.99 0.12
N PRO A 61 -10.75 7.01 -0.27
CA PRO A 61 -11.32 8.23 -0.79
C PRO A 61 -11.36 9.32 0.28
N VAL A 62 -11.06 10.54 -0.14
CA VAL A 62 -11.19 11.69 0.74
C VAL A 62 -12.68 11.97 0.90
N GLU A 63 -13.17 11.85 2.12
CA GLU A 63 -14.55 12.19 2.39
C GLU A 63 -14.71 13.71 2.27
N PRO A 64 -15.68 14.17 1.47
CA PRO A 64 -15.95 15.60 1.45
C PRO A 64 -16.41 16.04 2.82
N GLN A 65 -15.79 17.09 3.33
CA GLN A 65 -16.24 17.64 4.60
C GLN A 65 -17.65 18.19 4.42
N PRO A 66 -18.54 17.92 5.37
CA PRO A 66 -19.87 18.47 5.27
C PRO A 66 -19.79 20.00 5.23
N ALA A 67 -20.45 20.57 4.24
CA ALA A 67 -20.54 22.01 4.16
C ALA A 67 -21.42 22.50 5.32
N GLU A 68 -20.93 23.41 6.04
CA GLU A 68 -21.71 23.98 7.13
C GLU A 68 -22.28 25.33 6.75
#